data_89191607b1f287ce4f3f9f849ebacdbd
#
_entry.id   89191607b1f287ce4f3f9f849ebacdbd
#
_cell.length_a   1.000
_cell.length_b   1.000
_cell.length_c   1.000
_cell.angle_alpha   90.00
_cell.angle_beta   90.00
_cell.angle_gamma   90.00
#
_symmetry.space_group_name_H-M   'P 1'
#
loop_
_entity.id
_entity.type
_entity.pdbx_description
1 polymer ?
#
loop_
_entity_poly.entity_id
_entity_poly.type
_entity_poly.pdbx_seq_one_letter_code
_entity_poly.pdbx_strand_id
1 'polypeptide(L)'
;MKKSIMAVILISAIGMLAFGGTVLAKNTYNIDDLKNLQDFLLARETPDLRGKDYDLNGDDRWDVFDLCLMKREFINQQSNKIEFGDQIRDDFIVDNVLHSDSQGDIHFSSYIPKSYDGSEPYALFITLPGWEGLYFQGVGANLVEGFPFEAKKYNDKMIIISTQLNDWGETSANMAIEITEYFLSHYNIDKSRVYLHGFSGGGETGSIVMGKAPELFSAYLMTSSKWDGNLNILADSRTPVYMAIGEDDSYYGSNYMKNAYNELYELYTEQ
;
A
#
# COMPACT_ATOMS: atom_id res chain seq x y z
N MET A 1 -28.63 20.58 47.66
CA MET A 1 -27.91 19.38 47.33
C MET A 1 -27.91 19.19 45.81
N LYS A 2 -26.90 19.64 45.11
CA LYS A 2 -26.71 19.40 43.67
C LYS A 2 -25.66 18.33 43.52
N LYS A 3 -26.04 17.14 43.07
CA LYS A 3 -25.09 16.11 42.68
C LYS A 3 -24.65 16.37 41.26
N SER A 4 -23.40 16.81 41.11
CA SER A 4 -22.72 16.86 39.82
C SER A 4 -22.40 15.43 39.40
N ILE A 5 -22.98 14.99 38.32
CA ILE A 5 -22.56 13.80 37.61
C ILE A 5 -21.35 14.20 36.74
N MET A 6 -20.20 13.81 37.19
CA MET A 6 -18.94 13.95 36.40
C MET A 6 -18.92 12.80 35.41
N ALA A 7 -19.15 13.08 34.16
CA ALA A 7 -18.94 12.14 33.08
C ALA A 7 -17.43 11.93 32.95
N VAL A 8 -16.98 10.73 33.30
CA VAL A 8 -15.60 10.30 33.05
C VAL A 8 -15.55 9.91 31.58
N ILE A 9 -15.04 10.81 30.77
CA ILE A 9 -14.59 10.49 29.43
C ILE A 9 -13.31 9.66 29.62
N LEU A 10 -13.43 8.36 29.46
CA LEU A 10 -12.25 7.49 29.36
C LEU A 10 -11.63 7.74 27.97
N ILE A 11 -10.84 8.80 27.87
CA ILE A 11 -9.81 8.89 26.86
C ILE A 11 -8.75 7.89 27.31
N SER A 12 -8.67 6.75 26.64
CA SER A 12 -7.52 5.87 26.76
C SER A 12 -6.32 6.53 26.07
N ALA A 13 -5.87 7.64 26.65
CA ALA A 13 -4.50 8.05 26.54
C ALA A 13 -3.72 6.93 27.25
N ILE A 14 -3.09 6.06 26.49
CA ILE A 14 -1.99 5.26 27.00
C ILE A 14 -0.99 6.28 27.50
N GLY A 15 -1.06 6.52 28.82
CA GLY A 15 -0.15 7.44 29.47
C GLY A 15 1.26 6.98 29.20
N MET A 16 2.06 7.85 28.64
CA MET A 16 3.50 7.85 28.84
C MET A 16 3.71 7.97 30.36
N LEU A 17 3.84 6.84 31.05
CA LEU A 17 4.56 6.80 32.29
C LEU A 17 6.02 7.07 31.94
N ALA A 18 6.43 8.31 32.09
CA ALA A 18 7.83 8.70 32.12
C ALA A 18 8.43 8.07 33.38
N PHE A 19 8.81 6.82 33.28
CA PHE A 19 9.83 6.29 34.17
C PHE A 19 11.16 6.89 33.67
N GLY A 20 11.80 7.70 34.54
CA GLY A 20 13.16 8.14 34.36
C GLY A 20 14.11 6.95 34.40
N GLY A 21 14.17 6.22 33.30
CA GLY A 21 15.16 5.21 32.99
C GLY A 21 16.02 5.74 31.85
N THR A 22 17.31 5.63 31.99
CA THR A 22 18.30 5.78 30.92
C THR A 22 17.73 5.32 29.59
N VAL A 23 17.74 6.20 28.59
CA VAL A 23 17.44 5.83 27.19
C VAL A 23 18.46 4.77 26.80
N LEU A 24 18.12 3.50 27.01
CA LEU A 24 18.83 2.40 26.39
C LEU A 24 18.70 2.59 24.89
N ALA A 25 19.80 2.54 24.18
CA ALA A 25 19.82 2.59 22.73
C ALA A 25 18.74 1.63 22.22
N LYS A 26 17.78 2.13 21.46
CA LYS A 26 16.67 1.35 20.93
C LYS A 26 17.29 0.24 20.07
N ASN A 27 17.27 -1.00 20.57
CA ASN A 27 17.79 -2.14 19.84
C ASN A 27 16.89 -2.30 18.59
N THR A 28 17.47 -2.13 17.42
CA THR A 28 16.79 -2.44 16.17
C THR A 28 16.94 -3.94 15.91
N TYR A 29 15.83 -4.63 15.89
CA TYR A 29 15.77 -6.06 15.54
C TYR A 29 15.45 -6.21 14.05
N ASN A 30 16.12 -7.16 13.40
CA ASN A 30 15.87 -7.50 12.01
C ASN A 30 15.22 -8.89 11.90
N ILE A 31 14.95 -9.33 10.67
CA ILE A 31 14.31 -10.63 10.43
C ILE A 31 15.16 -11.81 10.89
N ASP A 32 16.48 -11.68 10.87
CA ASP A 32 17.39 -12.73 11.34
C ASP A 32 17.35 -12.85 12.86
N ASP A 33 17.19 -11.74 13.58
CA ASP A 33 17.00 -11.76 15.03
C ASP A 33 15.72 -12.49 15.43
N LEU A 34 14.62 -12.24 14.71
CA LEU A 34 13.35 -12.95 14.89
C LEU A 34 13.51 -14.45 14.65
N LYS A 35 14.19 -14.82 13.57
CA LYS A 35 14.45 -16.21 13.22
C LYS A 35 15.33 -16.90 14.26
N ASN A 36 16.40 -16.24 14.70
CA ASN A 36 17.32 -16.75 15.70
C ASN A 36 16.60 -17.02 17.04
N LEU A 37 15.79 -16.08 17.53
CA LEU A 37 15.02 -16.30 18.75
C LEU A 37 13.99 -17.43 18.58
N GLN A 38 13.31 -17.49 17.42
CA GLN A 38 12.35 -18.55 17.13
C GLN A 38 13.03 -19.93 17.09
N ASP A 39 14.18 -20.07 16.43
CA ASP A 39 14.92 -21.34 16.35
C ASP A 39 15.48 -21.77 17.71
N PHE A 40 15.94 -20.82 18.53
CA PHE A 40 16.30 -21.06 19.93
C PHE A 40 15.13 -21.63 20.73
N LEU A 41 13.95 -20.99 20.69
CA LEU A 41 12.76 -21.42 21.42
C LEU A 41 12.23 -22.79 20.96
N LEU A 42 12.43 -23.12 19.67
CA LEU A 42 12.05 -24.41 19.09
C LEU A 42 13.12 -25.49 19.29
N ALA A 43 14.25 -25.18 19.96
CA ALA A 43 15.41 -26.05 20.15
C ALA A 43 15.92 -26.69 18.82
N ARG A 44 15.79 -25.95 17.68
CA ARG A 44 16.19 -26.43 16.36
C ARG A 44 17.68 -26.28 16.10
N GLU A 45 18.25 -25.16 16.58
CA GLU A 45 19.68 -24.85 16.47
C GLU A 45 20.11 -24.11 17.74
N THR A 46 21.43 -24.04 18.00
CA THR A 46 22.00 -23.08 18.95
C THR A 46 22.48 -21.86 18.18
N PRO A 47 21.60 -20.88 17.91
CA PRO A 47 21.99 -19.70 17.17
C PRO A 47 23.04 -18.93 17.95
N ASP A 48 23.91 -18.22 17.24
CA ASP A 48 24.87 -17.30 17.85
C ASP A 48 24.13 -16.07 18.37
N LEU A 49 23.58 -16.16 19.56
CA LEU A 49 22.86 -15.08 20.24
C LEU A 49 23.79 -14.09 20.95
N ARG A 50 25.11 -14.18 20.72
CA ARG A 50 26.09 -13.32 21.39
C ARG A 50 25.95 -11.86 20.96
N GLY A 51 25.83 -10.98 21.92
CA GLY A 51 25.87 -9.54 21.75
C GLY A 51 24.54 -8.83 21.58
N LYS A 52 23.41 -9.55 21.61
CA LYS A 52 22.07 -8.95 21.66
C LYS A 52 21.31 -9.47 22.86
N ASP A 53 20.56 -8.58 23.52
CA ASP A 53 19.63 -8.95 24.56
C ASP A 53 18.26 -9.19 23.92
N TYR A 54 17.73 -10.38 24.11
CA TYR A 54 16.41 -10.80 23.61
C TYR A 54 15.35 -10.83 24.71
N ASP A 55 15.67 -10.38 25.94
CA ASP A 55 14.70 -10.17 27.01
C ASP A 55 14.03 -8.79 26.83
N LEU A 56 12.93 -8.76 26.09
CA LEU A 56 12.22 -7.53 25.75
C LEU A 56 11.22 -7.14 26.83
N ASN A 57 10.80 -8.07 27.68
CA ASN A 57 9.85 -7.82 28.77
C ASN A 57 10.53 -7.60 30.14
N GLY A 58 11.83 -7.88 30.26
CA GLY A 58 12.64 -7.64 31.46
C GLY A 58 12.39 -8.66 32.56
N ASP A 59 12.02 -9.90 32.22
CA ASP A 59 11.77 -10.97 33.21
C ASP A 59 12.95 -11.95 33.38
N ASP A 60 14.11 -11.62 32.83
CA ASP A 60 15.35 -12.40 32.82
C ASP A 60 15.22 -13.79 32.13
N ARG A 61 14.29 -13.91 31.17
CA ARG A 61 14.08 -15.11 30.36
C ARG A 61 13.94 -14.74 28.90
N TRP A 62 14.26 -15.70 28.05
CA TRP A 62 13.96 -15.60 26.62
C TRP A 62 12.86 -16.59 26.27
N ASP A 63 11.67 -16.11 26.04
CA ASP A 63 10.51 -16.96 25.81
C ASP A 63 9.59 -16.45 24.66
N VAL A 64 8.41 -17.06 24.57
CA VAL A 64 7.44 -16.71 23.52
C VAL A 64 6.93 -15.26 23.64
N PHE A 65 6.95 -14.67 24.85
CA PHE A 65 6.51 -13.28 25.03
C PHE A 65 7.51 -12.31 24.43
N ASP A 66 8.82 -12.57 24.56
CA ASP A 66 9.87 -11.78 23.90
C ASP A 66 9.78 -11.89 22.39
N LEU A 67 9.54 -13.09 21.86
CA LEU A 67 9.33 -13.29 20.43
C LEU A 67 8.10 -12.51 19.93
N CYS A 68 7.01 -12.46 20.70
CA CYS A 68 5.83 -11.67 20.38
C CYS A 68 6.12 -10.17 20.42
N LEU A 69 6.86 -9.70 21.44
CA LEU A 69 7.28 -8.31 21.55
C LEU A 69 8.21 -7.92 20.42
N MET A 70 9.18 -8.77 20.08
CA MET A 70 10.09 -8.56 18.95
C MET A 70 9.36 -8.50 17.62
N LYS A 71 8.42 -9.41 17.36
CA LYS A 71 7.57 -9.37 16.17
C LYS A 71 6.77 -8.06 16.08
N ARG A 72 6.19 -7.64 17.21
CA ARG A 72 5.45 -6.38 17.27
C ARG A 72 6.37 -5.17 16.99
N GLU A 73 7.56 -5.14 17.59
CA GLU A 73 8.52 -4.07 17.36
C GLU A 73 9.03 -4.08 15.91
N PHE A 74 9.29 -5.24 15.34
CA PHE A 74 9.68 -5.39 13.93
C PHE A 74 8.57 -4.93 12.98
N ILE A 75 7.32 -5.28 13.25
CA ILE A 75 6.16 -4.79 12.49
C ILE A 75 6.04 -3.27 12.63
N ASN A 76 6.20 -2.73 13.85
CA ASN A 76 6.16 -1.28 14.09
C ASN A 76 7.31 -0.54 13.38
N GLN A 77 8.51 -1.13 13.32
CA GLN A 77 9.64 -0.57 12.57
C GLN A 77 9.35 -0.54 11.05
N GLN A 78 8.63 -1.54 10.54
CA GLN A 78 8.19 -1.57 9.15
C GLN A 78 6.95 -0.69 8.89
N SER A 79 6.02 -0.61 9.84
CA SER A 79 4.86 0.28 9.74
C SER A 79 5.20 1.77 9.86
N ASN A 80 6.36 2.10 10.43
CA ASN A 80 6.89 3.48 10.45
C ASN A 80 7.45 3.93 9.08
N LYS A 81 7.28 3.18 8.02
CA LYS A 81 7.65 3.63 6.67
C LYS A 81 6.66 4.64 6.08
N ILE A 82 5.45 4.76 6.62
CA ILE A 82 4.50 5.79 6.19
C ILE A 82 4.52 6.97 7.16
N GLU A 83 4.81 8.14 6.61
CA GLU A 83 4.51 9.43 7.21
C GLU A 83 3.13 9.87 6.71
N PHE A 84 2.18 10.03 7.64
CA PHE A 84 0.82 10.45 7.27
C PHE A 84 0.76 11.97 7.18
N GLY A 85 0.09 12.46 6.14
CA GLY A 85 -0.21 13.87 5.98
C GLY A 85 -1.20 14.39 7.04
N ASP A 86 -1.28 15.69 7.17
CA ASP A 86 -2.13 16.38 8.15
C ASP A 86 -3.41 16.98 7.54
N GLN A 87 -3.55 16.92 6.22
CA GLN A 87 -4.70 17.46 5.48
C GLN A 87 -5.70 16.36 5.15
N ILE A 88 -6.99 16.69 5.26
CA ILE A 88 -8.08 15.78 4.87
C ILE A 88 -8.91 16.45 3.77
N ARG A 89 -9.15 15.70 2.68
CA ARG A 89 -10.04 16.08 1.60
C ARG A 89 -11.03 14.95 1.30
N ASP A 90 -12.31 15.16 1.55
CA ASP A 90 -13.39 14.16 1.35
C ASP A 90 -13.09 12.79 1.98
N ASP A 91 -12.61 12.81 3.23
CA ASP A 91 -12.13 11.68 4.03
C ASP A 91 -10.80 11.05 3.57
N PHE A 92 -10.16 11.54 2.53
CA PHE A 92 -8.80 11.14 2.17
C PHE A 92 -7.76 11.91 3.00
N ILE A 93 -6.81 11.20 3.59
CA ILE A 93 -5.60 11.81 4.13
C ILE A 93 -4.69 12.13 2.94
N VAL A 94 -4.33 13.39 2.79
CA VAL A 94 -3.57 13.92 1.66
C VAL A 94 -2.10 13.97 2.00
N ASP A 95 -1.25 13.66 1.00
CA ASP A 95 0.22 13.73 1.11
C ASP A 95 0.80 12.81 2.19
N ASN A 96 0.37 11.56 2.16
CA ASN A 96 1.13 10.53 2.87
C ASN A 96 2.40 10.22 2.09
N VAL A 97 3.46 9.86 2.80
CA VAL A 97 4.74 9.48 2.21
C VAL A 97 5.11 8.07 2.66
N LEU A 98 5.28 7.17 1.72
CA LEU A 98 5.94 5.90 1.96
C LEU A 98 7.44 6.06 1.68
N HIS A 99 8.27 5.94 2.72
CA HIS A 99 9.72 5.98 2.59
C HIS A 99 10.23 4.63 2.09
N SER A 100 10.62 4.59 0.82
CA SER A 100 11.13 3.39 0.16
C SER A 100 12.65 3.41 0.08
N ASP A 101 13.27 2.29 0.39
CA ASP A 101 14.73 2.13 0.25
C ASP A 101 15.15 2.08 -1.23
N SER A 102 14.24 1.66 -2.14
CA SER A 102 14.51 1.45 -3.57
C SER A 102 14.01 2.58 -4.46
N GLN A 103 12.87 3.20 -4.12
CA GLN A 103 12.18 4.21 -4.94
C GLN A 103 12.21 5.62 -4.33
N GLY A 104 12.81 5.80 -3.12
CA GLY A 104 12.75 7.06 -2.40
C GLY A 104 11.36 7.35 -1.82
N ASP A 105 10.99 8.61 -1.73
CA ASP A 105 9.71 9.02 -1.17
C ASP A 105 8.58 8.82 -2.19
N ILE A 106 7.61 7.98 -1.84
CA ILE A 106 6.41 7.72 -2.63
C ILE A 106 5.24 8.48 -2.00
N HIS A 107 4.81 9.53 -2.66
CA HIS A 107 3.69 10.35 -2.22
C HIS A 107 2.35 9.74 -2.65
N PHE A 108 1.35 9.80 -1.78
CA PHE A 108 0.01 9.30 -2.07
C PHE A 108 -1.05 9.91 -1.16
N SER A 109 -2.30 9.87 -1.60
CA SER A 109 -3.46 10.12 -0.74
C SER A 109 -4.19 8.82 -0.46
N SER A 110 -4.69 8.65 0.77
CA SER A 110 -5.34 7.41 1.19
C SER A 110 -6.70 7.63 1.80
N TYR A 111 -7.63 6.73 1.49
CA TYR A 111 -8.88 6.55 2.20
C TYR A 111 -8.89 5.17 2.85
N ILE A 112 -8.95 5.15 4.17
CA ILE A 112 -9.15 3.93 4.95
C ILE A 112 -10.49 4.09 5.65
N PRO A 113 -11.50 3.24 5.36
CA PRO A 113 -12.79 3.33 6.00
C PRO A 113 -12.70 3.32 7.52
N LYS A 114 -13.50 4.13 8.21
CA LYS A 114 -13.52 4.16 9.69
C LYS A 114 -13.94 2.83 10.32
N SER A 115 -14.59 1.97 9.54
CA SER A 115 -14.96 0.60 9.93
C SER A 115 -13.81 -0.40 9.84
N TYR A 116 -12.69 -0.03 9.21
CA TYR A 116 -11.54 -0.92 9.10
C TYR A 116 -10.80 -1.00 10.45
N ASP A 117 -10.77 -2.19 11.04
CA ASP A 117 -10.04 -2.50 12.27
C ASP A 117 -9.03 -3.65 12.10
N GLY A 118 -8.87 -4.15 10.86
CA GLY A 118 -7.99 -5.26 10.53
C GLY A 118 -8.56 -6.64 10.84
N SER A 119 -9.74 -6.76 11.44
CA SER A 119 -10.34 -8.06 11.82
C SER A 119 -10.88 -8.85 10.63
N GLU A 120 -11.28 -8.17 9.57
CA GLU A 120 -11.76 -8.78 8.33
C GLU A 120 -11.02 -8.20 7.10
N PRO A 121 -10.86 -9.00 6.01
CA PRO A 121 -10.15 -8.54 4.83
C PRO A 121 -10.98 -7.56 4.01
N TYR A 122 -10.37 -6.42 3.64
CA TYR A 122 -10.95 -5.40 2.77
C TYR A 122 -10.41 -5.49 1.34
N ALA A 123 -11.13 -4.94 0.38
CA ALA A 123 -10.62 -4.71 -0.96
C ALA A 123 -9.55 -3.61 -0.95
N LEU A 124 -8.65 -3.62 -1.93
CA LEU A 124 -7.67 -2.56 -2.18
C LEU A 124 -7.87 -2.01 -3.58
N PHE A 125 -7.95 -0.70 -3.70
CA PHE A 125 -8.04 0.00 -4.98
C PHE A 125 -6.88 0.98 -5.10
N ILE A 126 -6.01 0.75 -6.07
CA ILE A 126 -4.89 1.62 -6.42
C ILE A 126 -5.28 2.41 -7.64
N THR A 127 -5.21 3.74 -7.59
CA THR A 127 -5.50 4.60 -8.74
C THR A 127 -4.32 5.46 -9.10
N LEU A 128 -4.00 5.49 -10.39
CA LEU A 128 -2.91 6.23 -10.98
C LEU A 128 -3.48 7.40 -11.79
N PRO A 129 -3.16 8.65 -11.41
CA PRO A 129 -3.72 9.84 -12.04
C PRO A 129 -3.06 10.14 -13.39
N GLY A 130 -3.70 10.99 -14.18
CA GLY A 130 -3.11 11.61 -15.36
C GLY A 130 -2.14 12.74 -15.02
N TRP A 131 -1.84 13.56 -16.03
CA TRP A 131 -0.87 14.66 -15.92
C TRP A 131 -1.18 15.65 -14.80
N GLU A 132 -2.47 15.95 -14.58
CA GLU A 132 -2.92 16.90 -13.58
C GLU A 132 -2.69 16.41 -12.15
N GLY A 133 -2.52 15.10 -11.96
CA GLY A 133 -2.27 14.45 -10.67
C GLY A 133 -0.80 14.15 -10.37
N LEU A 134 0.13 14.50 -11.26
CA LEU A 134 1.56 14.30 -11.01
C LEU A 134 2.08 15.16 -9.84
N TYR A 135 3.16 14.71 -9.21
CA TYR A 135 3.69 15.33 -8.00
C TYR A 135 4.03 16.82 -8.18
N PHE A 136 4.56 17.21 -9.35
CA PHE A 136 4.92 18.60 -9.62
C PHE A 136 3.71 19.54 -9.75
N GLN A 137 2.49 19.01 -9.89
CA GLN A 137 1.26 19.82 -9.90
C GLN A 137 0.83 20.28 -8.52
N GLY A 138 1.49 19.76 -7.47
CA GLY A 138 1.25 20.13 -6.09
C GLY A 138 0.62 19.01 -5.25
N VAL A 139 0.71 19.19 -3.95
CA VAL A 139 0.20 18.25 -2.95
C VAL A 139 -1.30 18.01 -3.13
N GLY A 140 -1.71 16.73 -3.18
CA GLY A 140 -3.10 16.33 -3.32
C GLY A 140 -3.68 16.49 -4.74
N ALA A 141 -2.86 16.87 -5.73
CA ALA A 141 -3.29 16.95 -7.14
C ALA A 141 -3.77 15.59 -7.68
N ASN A 142 -3.27 14.49 -7.14
CA ASN A 142 -3.70 13.11 -7.46
C ASN A 142 -5.19 12.81 -7.15
N LEU A 143 -5.89 13.73 -6.49
CA LEU A 143 -7.33 13.64 -6.23
C LEU A 143 -8.18 14.51 -7.17
N VAL A 144 -7.56 15.24 -8.11
CA VAL A 144 -8.28 16.23 -8.94
C VAL A 144 -9.25 15.58 -9.95
N GLU A 145 -8.92 14.41 -10.45
CA GLU A 145 -9.70 13.72 -11.49
C GLU A 145 -10.94 12.98 -10.96
N GLY A 146 -11.09 12.91 -9.64
CA GLY A 146 -12.30 12.41 -8.99
C GLY A 146 -12.46 10.89 -8.94
N PHE A 147 -11.65 10.10 -9.63
CA PHE A 147 -11.75 8.62 -9.63
C PHE A 147 -11.70 7.99 -8.23
N PRO A 148 -10.82 8.45 -7.30
CA PRO A 148 -10.81 7.93 -5.94
C PRO A 148 -12.14 8.12 -5.21
N PHE A 149 -12.78 9.29 -5.41
CA PHE A 149 -14.07 9.60 -4.77
C PHE A 149 -15.21 8.77 -5.34
N GLU A 150 -15.19 8.49 -6.64
CA GLU A 150 -16.17 7.62 -7.26
C GLU A 150 -16.01 6.18 -6.76
N ALA A 151 -14.77 5.65 -6.72
CA ALA A 151 -14.49 4.30 -6.22
C ALA A 151 -15.05 4.07 -4.80
N LYS A 152 -14.94 5.08 -3.92
CA LYS A 152 -15.47 5.04 -2.55
C LYS A 152 -16.98 4.73 -2.48
N LYS A 153 -17.75 5.07 -3.51
CA LYS A 153 -19.21 4.90 -3.54
C LYS A 153 -19.65 3.46 -3.82
N TYR A 154 -18.77 2.62 -4.34
CA TYR A 154 -19.12 1.26 -4.78
C TYR A 154 -18.88 0.19 -3.73
N ASN A 155 -17.98 0.43 -2.78
CA ASN A 155 -17.65 -0.55 -1.76
C ASN A 155 -17.21 0.14 -0.46
N ASP A 156 -17.97 -0.02 0.59
CA ASP A 156 -17.70 0.53 1.92
C ASP A 156 -16.58 -0.23 2.68
N LYS A 157 -16.19 -1.44 2.16
CA LYS A 157 -15.08 -2.26 2.64
C LYS A 157 -13.92 -2.25 1.64
N MET A 158 -13.47 -1.06 1.28
CA MET A 158 -12.35 -0.88 0.34
C MET A 158 -11.41 0.23 0.82
N ILE A 159 -10.14 -0.10 0.92
CA ILE A 159 -9.05 0.86 1.10
C ILE A 159 -8.72 1.42 -0.29
N ILE A 160 -8.58 2.73 -0.40
CA ILE A 160 -8.30 3.41 -1.67
C ILE A 160 -7.01 4.20 -1.53
N ILE A 161 -6.08 3.95 -2.45
CA ILE A 161 -4.79 4.62 -2.54
C ILE A 161 -4.72 5.34 -3.88
N SER A 162 -4.62 6.66 -3.83
CA SER A 162 -4.33 7.47 -5.01
C SER A 162 -2.86 7.85 -4.97
N THR A 163 -2.06 7.25 -5.83
CA THR A 163 -0.62 7.54 -5.91
C THR A 163 -0.38 8.90 -6.53
N GLN A 164 0.69 9.58 -6.09
CA GLN A 164 1.13 10.82 -6.71
C GLN A 164 2.43 10.57 -7.47
N LEU A 165 2.30 10.30 -8.75
CA LEU A 165 3.39 9.85 -9.61
C LEU A 165 4.36 10.98 -9.95
N ASN A 166 5.61 10.61 -10.26
CA ASN A 166 6.65 11.54 -10.70
C ASN A 166 6.69 11.69 -12.25
N ASP A 167 6.34 10.62 -12.95
CA ASP A 167 6.31 10.51 -14.42
C ASP A 167 5.24 9.49 -14.85
N TRP A 168 5.28 9.02 -16.09
CA TRP A 168 4.42 7.96 -16.61
C TRP A 168 5.17 6.71 -17.02
N GLY A 169 6.43 6.59 -16.58
CA GLY A 169 7.33 5.53 -16.97
C GLY A 169 7.60 4.48 -15.88
N GLU A 170 8.74 3.84 -16.05
CA GLU A 170 9.22 2.74 -15.21
C GLU A 170 9.37 3.12 -13.74
N THR A 171 9.83 4.34 -13.43
CA THR A 171 10.01 4.79 -12.05
C THR A 171 8.68 4.80 -11.32
N SER A 172 7.68 5.46 -11.88
CA SER A 172 6.34 5.52 -11.29
C SER A 172 5.63 4.17 -11.28
N ALA A 173 5.90 3.30 -12.27
CA ALA A 173 5.40 1.93 -12.24
C ALA A 173 5.98 1.13 -11.07
N ASN A 174 7.27 1.24 -10.81
CA ASN A 174 7.91 0.61 -9.65
C ASN A 174 7.39 1.18 -8.32
N MET A 175 7.15 2.49 -8.24
CA MET A 175 6.52 3.11 -7.07
C MET A 175 5.10 2.56 -6.82
N ALA A 176 4.30 2.39 -7.89
CA ALA A 176 2.95 1.82 -7.80
C ALA A 176 2.96 0.34 -7.37
N ILE A 177 3.92 -0.44 -7.83
CA ILE A 177 4.13 -1.82 -7.38
C ILE A 177 4.47 -1.84 -5.89
N GLU A 178 5.48 -1.08 -5.48
CA GLU A 178 5.96 -1.08 -4.09
C GLU A 178 4.89 -0.61 -3.09
N ILE A 179 4.13 0.43 -3.41
CA ILE A 179 3.03 0.86 -2.53
C ILE A 179 1.94 -0.20 -2.44
N THR A 180 1.65 -0.92 -3.53
CA THR A 180 0.69 -2.02 -3.53
C THR A 180 1.17 -3.16 -2.63
N GLU A 181 2.42 -3.60 -2.78
CA GLU A 181 3.03 -4.64 -1.94
C GLU A 181 3.06 -4.23 -0.47
N TYR A 182 3.34 -2.96 -0.18
CA TYR A 182 3.28 -2.44 1.19
C TYR A 182 1.89 -2.64 1.81
N PHE A 183 0.82 -2.21 1.12
CA PHE A 183 -0.54 -2.38 1.63
C PHE A 183 -0.95 -3.85 1.75
N LEU A 184 -0.55 -4.71 0.81
CA LEU A 184 -0.80 -6.15 0.87
C LEU A 184 -0.10 -6.85 2.05
N SER A 185 1.03 -6.32 2.50
CA SER A 185 1.81 -6.91 3.60
C SER A 185 1.45 -6.36 4.99
N HIS A 186 0.89 -5.13 5.07
CA HIS A 186 0.65 -4.44 6.34
C HIS A 186 -0.83 -4.31 6.70
N TYR A 187 -1.74 -4.49 5.73
CA TYR A 187 -3.18 -4.41 5.94
C TYR A 187 -3.84 -5.76 5.67
N ASN A 188 -4.96 -6.03 6.34
CA ASN A 188 -5.75 -7.23 6.06
C ASN A 188 -6.54 -7.03 4.77
N ILE A 189 -5.92 -7.38 3.64
CA ILE A 189 -6.48 -7.24 2.30
C ILE A 189 -6.88 -8.60 1.74
N ASP A 190 -8.06 -8.66 1.14
CA ASP A 190 -8.47 -9.79 0.31
C ASP A 190 -7.74 -9.73 -1.04
N LYS A 191 -6.74 -10.59 -1.21
CA LYS A 191 -5.92 -10.64 -2.41
C LYS A 191 -6.69 -10.94 -3.70
N SER A 192 -7.92 -11.45 -3.60
CA SER A 192 -8.82 -11.62 -4.75
C SER A 192 -9.58 -10.34 -5.13
N ARG A 193 -9.41 -9.26 -4.37
CA ARG A 193 -10.07 -7.96 -4.55
C ARG A 193 -9.08 -6.80 -4.52
N VAL A 194 -8.00 -6.93 -5.27
CA VAL A 194 -6.99 -5.89 -5.47
C VAL A 194 -7.14 -5.33 -6.87
N TYR A 195 -7.46 -4.06 -7.00
CA TYR A 195 -7.80 -3.43 -8.27
C TYR A 195 -6.82 -2.32 -8.60
N LEU A 196 -6.37 -2.30 -9.84
CA LEU A 196 -5.59 -1.19 -10.40
C LEU A 196 -6.49 -0.36 -11.33
N HIS A 197 -6.37 0.95 -11.23
CA HIS A 197 -6.93 1.90 -12.18
C HIS A 197 -5.85 2.85 -12.67
N GLY A 198 -5.91 3.23 -13.94
CA GLY A 198 -5.05 4.25 -14.51
C GLY A 198 -5.77 5.11 -15.53
N PHE A 199 -5.65 6.43 -15.38
CA PHE A 199 -6.23 7.40 -16.30
C PHE A 199 -5.14 8.16 -17.03
N SER A 200 -5.27 8.32 -18.36
CA SER A 200 -4.33 9.09 -19.17
C SER A 200 -2.88 8.59 -18.97
N GLY A 201 -1.94 9.43 -18.61
CA GLY A 201 -0.57 9.02 -18.28
C GLY A 201 -0.49 7.97 -17.16
N GLY A 202 -1.41 8.01 -16.17
CA GLY A 202 -1.53 6.93 -15.19
C GLY A 202 -1.95 5.60 -15.81
N GLY A 203 -2.65 5.61 -16.92
CA GLY A 203 -2.94 4.40 -17.72
C GLY A 203 -1.70 3.84 -18.41
N GLU A 204 -0.81 4.72 -18.95
CA GLU A 204 0.50 4.28 -19.44
C GLU A 204 1.29 3.59 -18.35
N THR A 205 1.45 4.24 -17.20
CA THR A 205 2.11 3.67 -16.01
C THR A 205 1.47 2.36 -15.56
N GLY A 206 0.12 2.31 -15.47
CA GLY A 206 -0.62 1.10 -15.09
C GLY A 206 -0.40 -0.06 -16.06
N SER A 207 -0.27 0.23 -17.36
CA SER A 207 0.06 -0.80 -18.36
C SER A 207 1.47 -1.38 -18.15
N ILE A 208 2.44 -0.55 -17.75
CA ILE A 208 3.79 -1.00 -17.39
C ILE A 208 3.73 -1.86 -16.11
N VAL A 209 2.97 -1.43 -15.10
CA VAL A 209 2.73 -2.23 -13.89
C VAL A 209 2.18 -3.62 -14.25
N MET A 210 1.15 -3.68 -15.12
CA MET A 210 0.55 -4.95 -15.57
C MET A 210 1.49 -5.77 -16.45
N GLY A 211 2.47 -5.15 -17.10
CA GLY A 211 3.53 -5.82 -17.83
C GLY A 211 4.69 -6.32 -16.95
N LYS A 212 4.66 -6.08 -15.62
CA LYS A 212 5.73 -6.44 -14.66
C LYS A 212 5.23 -7.32 -13.52
N ALA A 213 4.09 -6.99 -12.93
CA ALA A 213 3.56 -7.63 -11.72
C ALA A 213 2.02 -7.77 -11.77
N PRO A 214 1.46 -8.36 -12.84
CA PRO A 214 0.01 -8.51 -12.98
C PRO A 214 -0.62 -9.37 -11.88
N GLU A 215 0.16 -10.27 -11.28
CA GLU A 215 -0.27 -11.17 -10.21
C GLU A 215 -0.65 -10.44 -8.91
N LEU A 216 -0.24 -9.19 -8.74
CA LEU A 216 -0.65 -8.37 -7.59
C LEU A 216 -2.12 -7.95 -7.67
N PHE A 217 -2.73 -8.01 -8.88
CA PHE A 217 -4.04 -7.43 -9.13
C PHE A 217 -5.05 -8.45 -9.61
N SER A 218 -6.28 -8.30 -9.14
CA SER A 218 -7.43 -9.11 -9.57
C SER A 218 -8.07 -8.59 -10.85
N ALA A 219 -7.90 -7.31 -11.14
CA ALA A 219 -8.32 -6.67 -12.38
C ALA A 219 -7.65 -5.30 -12.57
N TYR A 220 -7.57 -4.86 -13.83
CA TYR A 220 -7.10 -3.53 -14.22
C TYR A 220 -8.14 -2.77 -15.04
N LEU A 221 -8.45 -1.55 -14.63
CA LEU A 221 -9.27 -0.60 -15.37
C LEU A 221 -8.38 0.47 -15.99
N MET A 222 -8.27 0.48 -17.32
CA MET A 222 -7.50 1.46 -18.08
C MET A 222 -8.44 2.43 -18.76
N THR A 223 -8.26 3.73 -18.53
CA THR A 223 -9.14 4.75 -19.10
C THR A 223 -8.36 5.82 -19.84
N SER A 224 -8.83 6.16 -21.07
CA SER A 224 -8.31 7.23 -21.94
C SER A 224 -6.78 7.27 -22.02
N SER A 225 -6.16 6.16 -22.48
CA SER A 225 -4.71 5.98 -22.48
C SER A 225 -4.23 5.10 -23.63
N LYS A 226 -2.93 4.86 -23.71
CA LYS A 226 -2.28 3.87 -24.58
C LYS A 226 -1.56 2.81 -23.75
N TRP A 227 -1.33 1.64 -24.34
CA TRP A 227 -0.63 0.54 -23.70
C TRP A 227 0.87 0.61 -23.98
N ASP A 228 1.70 0.62 -22.94
CA ASP A 228 3.16 0.65 -23.02
C ASP A 228 3.82 -0.57 -22.35
N GLY A 229 3.04 -1.41 -21.66
CA GLY A 229 3.55 -2.59 -20.93
C GLY A 229 3.73 -3.84 -21.79
N ASN A 230 4.27 -4.89 -21.20
CA ASN A 230 4.47 -6.18 -21.87
C ASN A 230 3.17 -7.01 -21.83
N LEU A 231 2.50 -7.14 -22.98
CA LEU A 231 1.24 -7.88 -23.12
C LEU A 231 1.40 -9.39 -22.90
N ASN A 232 2.57 -9.97 -23.17
CA ASN A 232 2.78 -11.41 -22.97
C ASN A 232 2.78 -11.77 -21.47
N ILE A 233 3.43 -10.96 -20.63
CA ILE A 233 3.42 -11.17 -19.17
C ILE A 233 1.99 -11.06 -18.61
N LEU A 234 1.23 -10.06 -19.08
CA LEU A 234 -0.17 -9.93 -18.72
C LEU A 234 -0.99 -11.15 -19.18
N ALA A 235 -0.80 -11.58 -20.43
CA ALA A 235 -1.52 -12.72 -21.00
C ALA A 235 -1.25 -14.01 -20.22
N ASP A 236 0.00 -14.25 -19.80
CA ASP A 236 0.39 -15.41 -18.99
C ASP A 236 -0.32 -15.42 -17.63
N SER A 237 -0.52 -14.23 -17.02
CA SER A 237 -1.21 -14.10 -15.73
C SER A 237 -2.72 -14.27 -15.82
N ARG A 238 -3.31 -14.07 -17.00
CA ARG A 238 -4.78 -14.05 -17.21
C ARG A 238 -5.52 -12.99 -16.38
N THR A 239 -4.84 -11.96 -15.91
CA THR A 239 -5.48 -10.87 -15.14
C THR A 239 -6.46 -10.11 -16.03
N PRO A 240 -7.74 -9.98 -15.65
CA PRO A 240 -8.74 -9.27 -16.44
C PRO A 240 -8.39 -7.78 -16.61
N VAL A 241 -8.59 -7.28 -17.83
CA VAL A 241 -8.42 -5.86 -18.15
C VAL A 241 -9.69 -5.31 -18.77
N TYR A 242 -10.14 -4.17 -18.26
CA TYR A 242 -11.19 -3.38 -18.88
C TYR A 242 -10.59 -2.10 -19.45
N MET A 243 -10.75 -1.89 -20.75
CA MET A 243 -10.22 -0.73 -21.49
C MET A 243 -11.37 0.17 -21.92
N ALA A 244 -11.27 1.47 -21.59
CA ALA A 244 -12.26 2.47 -21.97
C ALA A 244 -11.58 3.72 -22.52
N ILE A 245 -11.96 4.12 -23.75
CA ILE A 245 -11.48 5.35 -24.41
C ILE A 245 -12.60 5.93 -25.27
N GLY A 246 -12.66 7.25 -25.38
CA GLY A 246 -13.54 7.91 -26.31
C GLY A 246 -13.17 7.57 -27.76
N GLU A 247 -14.17 7.37 -28.64
CA GLU A 247 -13.92 7.09 -30.05
C GLU A 247 -13.13 8.23 -30.71
N ASP A 248 -13.46 9.46 -30.35
CA ASP A 248 -12.87 10.70 -30.86
C ASP A 248 -11.81 11.28 -29.91
N ASP A 249 -11.16 10.42 -29.06
CA ASP A 249 -10.08 10.88 -28.20
C ASP A 249 -9.00 11.56 -29.03
N SER A 250 -8.82 12.87 -28.78
CA SER A 250 -7.95 13.71 -29.59
C SER A 250 -6.48 13.67 -29.18
N TYR A 251 -6.19 13.08 -28.01
CA TYR A 251 -4.84 13.03 -27.47
C TYR A 251 -4.13 11.71 -27.86
N TYR A 252 -4.64 10.59 -27.41
CA TYR A 252 -4.07 9.27 -27.74
C TYR A 252 -4.61 8.72 -29.06
N GLY A 253 -5.88 8.96 -29.35
CA GLY A 253 -6.60 8.27 -30.41
C GLY A 253 -7.00 6.84 -29.99
N SER A 254 -8.24 6.47 -30.29
CA SER A 254 -8.78 5.14 -29.87
C SER A 254 -8.05 3.94 -30.49
N ASN A 255 -7.30 4.13 -31.58
CA ASN A 255 -6.64 3.03 -32.28
C ASN A 255 -5.52 2.34 -31.46
N TYR A 256 -4.77 3.10 -30.64
CA TYR A 256 -3.74 2.48 -29.79
C TYR A 256 -4.33 1.49 -28.80
N MET A 257 -5.42 1.85 -28.14
CA MET A 257 -6.10 0.96 -27.20
C MET A 257 -6.79 -0.21 -27.91
N LYS A 258 -7.39 0.02 -29.08
CA LYS A 258 -7.97 -1.05 -29.92
C LYS A 258 -6.90 -2.07 -30.36
N ASN A 259 -5.72 -1.62 -30.74
CA ASN A 259 -4.60 -2.50 -31.12
C ASN A 259 -4.13 -3.35 -29.93
N ALA A 260 -3.91 -2.73 -28.77
CA ALA A 260 -3.54 -3.44 -27.56
C ALA A 260 -4.61 -4.46 -27.14
N TYR A 261 -5.89 -4.10 -27.25
CA TYR A 261 -7.00 -5.03 -27.01
C TYR A 261 -6.97 -6.24 -27.95
N ASN A 262 -6.79 -6.00 -29.25
CA ASN A 262 -6.77 -7.08 -30.25
C ASN A 262 -5.59 -8.01 -30.03
N GLU A 263 -4.39 -7.46 -29.76
CA GLU A 263 -3.20 -8.26 -29.45
C GLU A 263 -3.39 -9.08 -28.18
N LEU A 264 -3.90 -8.48 -27.10
CA LEU A 264 -4.19 -9.18 -25.86
C LEU A 264 -5.26 -10.27 -26.06
N TYR A 265 -6.29 -10.00 -26.88
CA TYR A 265 -7.32 -10.97 -27.20
C TYR A 265 -6.74 -12.19 -27.94
N GLU A 266 -5.86 -11.96 -28.93
CA GLU A 266 -5.14 -13.02 -29.63
C GLU A 266 -4.32 -13.86 -28.66
N LEU A 267 -3.50 -13.21 -27.82
CA LEU A 267 -2.69 -13.90 -26.80
C LEU A 267 -3.54 -14.73 -25.81
N TYR A 268 -4.72 -14.26 -25.44
CA TYR A 268 -5.62 -15.02 -24.56
C TYR A 268 -6.29 -16.20 -25.24
N THR A 269 -6.44 -16.17 -26.57
CA THR A 269 -7.10 -17.22 -27.34
C THR A 269 -6.13 -18.29 -27.85
N GLU A 270 -4.85 -17.97 -28.00
CA GLU A 270 -3.81 -18.92 -28.45
C GLU A 270 -3.30 -19.84 -27.32
N GLN A 271 -3.59 -19.53 -26.08
CA GLN A 271 -3.27 -20.33 -24.88
C GLN A 271 -4.44 -21.20 -24.43
#